data_43a298322cfc09c599efe312b1573e82
#
_entry.id   43a298322cfc09c599efe312b1573e82
#
_cell.length_a   1.000
_cell.length_b   1.000
_cell.length_c   1.000
_cell.angle_alpha   90.00
_cell.angle_beta   90.00
_cell.angle_gamma   90.00
#
_symmetry.space_group_name_H-M   'P 1'
#
loop_
_entity.id
_entity.type
_entity.pdbx_description
1 polymer ?
#
loop_
_entity_poly.entity_id
_entity_poly.type
_entity_poly.pdbx_seq_one_letter_code
_entity_poly.pdbx_strand_id
1 'polypeptide(L)'
;MKPKRTILCVDEDERSLSVLKVMLETRGYRVVACSHSDRAVEAMKIGGIDLVLADLPMPKPDGSQLVDRLKAISPTTPAIVFKGASGACPDGLLADILLSKSNCTSAQLLDHIRMALVRKRGPKPAVANLQVVRQLAC
;
A
#
# COMPACT_ATOMS: atom_id res chain seq x y z
N MET A 1 -3.45 -16.79 20.53
CA MET A 1 -2.88 -16.56 19.20
C MET A 1 -3.35 -15.25 18.62
N LYS A 2 -2.43 -14.44 18.14
CA LYS A 2 -2.82 -13.20 17.48
C LYS A 2 -3.33 -13.51 16.08
N PRO A 3 -4.44 -12.89 15.66
CA PRO A 3 -4.90 -13.05 14.29
C PRO A 3 -3.87 -12.45 13.32
N LYS A 4 -3.76 -13.06 12.16
CA LYS A 4 -2.86 -12.54 11.13
C LYS A 4 -3.39 -11.22 10.58
N ARG A 5 -2.50 -10.29 10.31
CA ARG A 5 -2.84 -9.06 9.62
C ARG A 5 -3.02 -9.35 8.14
N THR A 6 -3.98 -8.68 7.55
CA THR A 6 -4.31 -8.86 6.14
C THR A 6 -3.85 -7.66 5.32
N ILE A 7 -3.08 -7.94 4.28
CA ILE A 7 -2.54 -6.92 3.39
C ILE A 7 -3.19 -7.05 2.02
N LEU A 8 -3.77 -5.97 1.53
CA LEU A 8 -4.29 -5.91 0.18
C LEU A 8 -3.17 -5.44 -0.75
N CYS A 9 -2.76 -6.29 -1.68
CA CYS A 9 -1.73 -5.98 -2.66
C CYS A 9 -2.36 -5.75 -4.01
N VAL A 10 -2.10 -4.60 -4.61
CA VAL A 10 -2.66 -4.23 -5.90
C VAL A 10 -1.53 -3.89 -6.86
N ASP A 11 -1.43 -4.65 -7.95
CA ASP A 11 -0.42 -4.48 -8.97
C ASP A 11 -0.92 -5.12 -10.26
N GLU A 12 -0.83 -4.42 -11.37
CA GLU A 12 -1.24 -4.99 -12.66
C GLU A 12 -0.34 -6.15 -13.11
N ASP A 13 0.90 -6.19 -12.63
CA ASP A 13 1.84 -7.26 -12.95
C ASP A 13 1.63 -8.45 -12.02
N GLU A 14 1.07 -9.52 -12.56
CA GLU A 14 0.78 -10.70 -11.77
C GLU A 14 2.02 -11.39 -11.24
N ARG A 15 3.15 -11.26 -11.92
CA ARG A 15 4.42 -11.82 -11.43
C ARG A 15 4.87 -11.10 -10.16
N SER A 16 4.80 -9.78 -10.16
CA SER A 16 5.12 -8.99 -8.97
C SER A 16 4.20 -9.33 -7.83
N LEU A 17 2.91 -9.50 -8.11
CA LEU A 17 1.94 -9.89 -7.10
C LEU A 17 2.27 -11.25 -6.48
N SER A 18 2.64 -12.22 -7.31
CA SER A 18 2.96 -13.56 -6.84
C SER A 18 4.16 -13.55 -5.91
N VAL A 19 5.21 -12.83 -6.29
CA VAL A 19 6.42 -12.73 -5.47
C VAL A 19 6.11 -12.04 -4.15
N LEU A 20 5.38 -10.95 -4.21
CA LEU A 20 5.02 -10.19 -3.02
C LEU A 20 4.15 -11.01 -2.07
N LYS A 21 3.20 -11.75 -2.63
CA LYS A 21 2.32 -12.60 -1.85
C LYS A 21 3.11 -13.67 -1.09
N VAL A 22 4.01 -14.37 -1.77
CA VAL A 22 4.83 -15.40 -1.13
C VAL A 22 5.69 -14.79 -0.03
N MET A 23 6.32 -13.66 -0.31
CA MET A 23 7.17 -12.99 0.66
C MET A 23 6.39 -12.60 1.93
N LEU A 24 5.22 -12.02 1.76
CA LEU A 24 4.42 -11.56 2.89
C LEU A 24 3.81 -12.72 3.66
N GLU A 25 3.33 -13.74 2.97
CA GLU A 25 2.78 -14.92 3.64
C GLU A 25 3.84 -15.65 4.44
N THR A 26 5.07 -15.69 3.94
CA THR A 26 6.19 -16.28 4.67
C THR A 26 6.45 -15.56 5.98
N ARG A 27 6.12 -14.27 6.05
CA ARG A 27 6.30 -13.45 7.25
C ARG A 27 5.09 -13.44 8.17
N GLY A 28 4.07 -14.23 7.85
CA GLY A 28 2.91 -14.38 8.72
C GLY A 28 1.74 -13.48 8.39
N TYR A 29 1.75 -12.81 7.25
CA TYR A 29 0.63 -11.98 6.82
C TYR A 29 -0.33 -12.76 5.94
N ARG A 30 -1.58 -12.36 5.96
CA ARG A 30 -2.54 -12.80 4.94
C ARG A 30 -2.48 -11.81 3.78
N VAL A 31 -2.63 -12.32 2.57
CA VAL A 31 -2.54 -11.46 1.38
C VAL A 31 -3.77 -11.63 0.53
N VAL A 32 -4.37 -10.50 0.18
CA VAL A 32 -5.40 -10.44 -0.86
C VAL A 32 -4.73 -9.77 -2.06
N ALA A 33 -4.52 -10.52 -3.13
CA ALA A 33 -3.81 -10.02 -4.31
C ALA A 33 -4.81 -9.69 -5.41
N CYS A 34 -4.75 -8.47 -5.89
CA CYS A 34 -5.65 -7.99 -6.94
C CYS A 34 -4.84 -7.34 -8.05
N SER A 35 -5.08 -7.78 -9.29
CA SER A 35 -4.43 -7.18 -10.45
C SER A 35 -5.27 -6.10 -11.11
N HIS A 36 -6.48 -5.87 -10.61
CA HIS A 36 -7.40 -4.85 -11.13
C HIS A 36 -7.92 -3.98 -10.01
N SER A 37 -8.10 -2.70 -10.31
CA SER A 37 -8.56 -1.74 -9.31
C SER A 37 -9.98 -2.05 -8.80
N ASP A 38 -10.86 -2.54 -9.66
CA ASP A 38 -12.24 -2.86 -9.24
C ASP A 38 -12.26 -3.97 -8.19
N ARG A 39 -11.41 -4.97 -8.35
CA ARG A 39 -11.31 -6.05 -7.38
C ARG A 39 -10.76 -5.57 -6.05
N ALA A 40 -9.82 -4.65 -6.10
CA ALA A 40 -9.27 -4.05 -4.90
C ALA A 40 -10.33 -3.29 -4.13
N VAL A 41 -11.16 -2.53 -4.83
CA VAL A 41 -12.27 -1.79 -4.21
C VAL A 41 -13.26 -2.76 -3.56
N GLU A 42 -13.60 -3.84 -4.24
CA GLU A 42 -14.50 -4.85 -3.67
C GLU A 42 -13.91 -5.48 -2.41
N ALA A 43 -12.64 -5.83 -2.44
CA ALA A 43 -11.98 -6.40 -1.28
C ALA A 43 -12.01 -5.44 -0.10
N MET A 44 -11.81 -4.15 -0.36
CA MET A 44 -11.87 -3.13 0.68
C MET A 44 -13.27 -3.01 1.28
N LYS A 45 -14.30 -3.10 0.45
CA LYS A 45 -15.69 -3.04 0.91
C LYS A 45 -16.07 -4.24 1.79
N ILE A 46 -15.54 -5.41 1.46
CA ILE A 46 -15.76 -6.61 2.27
C ILE A 46 -15.19 -6.40 3.68
N GLY A 47 -14.08 -5.69 3.77
CA GLY A 47 -13.48 -5.35 5.05
C GLY A 47 -12.39 -6.32 5.48
N GLY A 48 -11.84 -6.04 6.66
CA GLY A 48 -10.78 -6.87 7.23
C GLY A 48 -9.38 -6.60 6.68
N ILE A 49 -9.22 -5.55 5.89
CA ILE A 49 -7.91 -5.16 5.37
C ILE A 49 -7.21 -4.27 6.38
N ASP A 50 -5.99 -4.65 6.76
CA ASP A 50 -5.21 -3.90 7.74
C ASP A 50 -4.22 -2.93 7.09
N LEU A 51 -3.83 -3.18 5.84
CA LEU A 51 -2.89 -2.34 5.13
C LEU A 51 -3.03 -2.56 3.63
N VAL A 52 -2.82 -1.50 2.86
CA VAL A 52 -2.84 -1.55 1.41
C VAL A 52 -1.44 -1.33 0.86
N LEU A 53 -1.02 -2.20 -0.07
CA LEU A 53 0.17 -2.00 -0.90
C LEU A 53 -0.30 -1.83 -2.33
N ALA A 54 -0.01 -0.71 -2.95
CA ALA A 54 -0.45 -0.45 -4.31
C ALA A 54 0.70 0.02 -5.18
N ASP A 55 0.70 -0.40 -6.44
CA ASP A 55 1.65 0.07 -7.44
C ASP A 55 0.99 1.19 -8.24
N LEU A 56 1.63 2.37 -8.27
CA LEU A 56 1.08 3.55 -8.94
C LEU A 56 0.88 3.39 -10.44
N PRO A 57 1.85 2.85 -11.19
CA PRO A 57 1.65 2.74 -12.64
C PRO A 57 0.70 1.61 -12.97
N MET A 58 -0.58 1.84 -12.73
CA MET A 58 -1.64 0.92 -13.09
C MET A 58 -2.39 1.44 -14.29
N PRO A 59 -2.99 0.54 -15.10
CA PRO A 59 -3.85 0.99 -16.19
C PRO A 59 -5.06 1.72 -15.63
N LYS A 60 -5.75 2.39 -16.47
CA LYS A 60 -6.87 3.24 -16.06
C LYS A 60 -7.95 2.49 -15.32
N PRO A 61 -8.58 3.11 -14.28
CA PRO A 61 -8.21 4.42 -13.75
C PRO A 61 -6.83 4.36 -13.11
N ASP A 62 -6.14 5.50 -13.05
CA ASP A 62 -4.76 5.51 -12.57
C ASP A 62 -4.66 5.15 -11.08
N GLY A 63 -3.42 4.84 -10.64
CA GLY A 63 -3.20 4.39 -9.27
C GLY A 63 -3.57 5.42 -8.22
N SER A 64 -3.44 6.72 -8.52
CA SER A 64 -3.79 7.74 -7.55
C SER A 64 -5.28 7.77 -7.27
N GLN A 65 -6.11 7.59 -8.30
CA GLN A 65 -7.55 7.51 -8.11
C GLN A 65 -7.94 6.27 -7.31
N LEU A 66 -7.23 5.18 -7.52
CA LEU A 66 -7.47 3.96 -6.76
C LEU A 66 -7.24 4.19 -5.27
N VAL A 67 -6.13 4.81 -4.91
CA VAL A 67 -5.83 5.08 -3.49
C VAL A 67 -6.93 5.95 -2.88
N ASP A 68 -7.39 6.96 -3.59
CA ASP A 68 -8.47 7.82 -3.12
C ASP A 68 -9.74 7.00 -2.86
N ARG A 69 -10.09 6.11 -3.77
CA ARG A 69 -11.28 5.25 -3.62
C ARG A 69 -11.15 4.34 -2.41
N LEU A 70 -9.99 3.73 -2.23
CA LEU A 70 -9.76 2.84 -1.09
C LEU A 70 -9.80 3.60 0.23
N LYS A 71 -9.21 4.78 0.28
CA LYS A 71 -9.23 5.62 1.47
C LYS A 71 -10.63 6.14 1.79
N ALA A 72 -11.45 6.35 0.78
CA ALA A 72 -12.85 6.75 1.01
C ALA A 72 -13.64 5.64 1.70
N ILE A 73 -13.31 4.38 1.41
CA ILE A 73 -13.97 3.23 2.03
C ILE A 73 -13.47 3.04 3.46
N SER A 74 -12.16 3.16 3.68
CA SER A 74 -11.55 2.95 4.99
C SER A 74 -10.44 3.96 5.23
N PRO A 75 -10.77 5.15 5.74
CA PRO A 75 -9.79 6.23 5.89
C PRO A 75 -8.67 5.92 6.86
N THR A 76 -8.88 5.01 7.80
CA THR A 76 -7.89 4.67 8.81
C THR A 76 -6.94 3.57 8.38
N THR A 77 -7.23 2.87 7.29
CA THR A 77 -6.33 1.81 6.80
C THR A 77 -5.11 2.46 6.14
N PRO A 78 -3.90 2.16 6.63
CA PRO A 78 -2.70 2.74 6.04
C PRO A 78 -2.48 2.21 4.62
N ALA A 79 -1.96 3.07 3.75
CA ALA A 79 -1.68 2.73 2.38
C ALA A 79 -0.23 3.04 2.06
N ILE A 80 0.51 2.03 1.60
CA ILE A 80 1.86 2.17 1.08
C ILE A 80 1.76 2.07 -0.44
N VAL A 81 2.30 3.05 -1.13
CA VAL A 81 2.23 3.10 -2.59
C VAL A 81 3.63 3.09 -3.16
N PHE A 82 3.84 2.25 -4.17
CA PHE A 82 5.08 2.24 -4.93
C PHE A 82 4.94 3.16 -6.14
N LYS A 83 5.91 4.03 -6.34
CA LYS A 83 5.97 4.82 -7.55
C LYS A 83 6.84 4.11 -8.58
N GLY A 84 6.53 4.32 -9.85
CA GLY A 84 7.28 3.72 -10.93
C GLY A 84 8.64 4.38 -11.15
N ALA A 85 9.39 3.83 -12.11
CA ALA A 85 10.72 4.32 -12.43
C ALA A 85 10.75 5.77 -12.94
N SER A 86 9.64 6.27 -13.45
CA SER A 86 9.56 7.65 -13.92
C SER A 86 9.74 8.67 -12.80
N GLY A 87 9.49 8.26 -11.57
CA GLY A 87 9.76 9.08 -10.41
C GLY A 87 8.80 10.23 -10.16
N ALA A 88 7.75 10.37 -10.94
CA ALA A 88 6.80 11.45 -10.74
C ALA A 88 6.02 11.26 -9.44
N CYS A 89 5.88 12.35 -8.67
CA CYS A 89 5.08 12.35 -7.46
C CYS A 89 3.72 12.95 -7.79
N PRO A 90 2.64 12.16 -7.77
CA PRO A 90 1.31 12.72 -8.03
C PRO A 90 0.90 13.67 -6.93
N ASP A 91 0.36 14.82 -7.31
CA ASP A 91 -0.19 15.76 -6.35
C ASP A 91 -1.49 15.20 -5.77
N GLY A 92 -1.71 15.45 -4.49
CA GLY A 92 -2.93 15.05 -3.82
C GLY A 92 -3.05 13.57 -3.51
N LEU A 93 -1.96 12.83 -3.62
CA LEU A 93 -1.96 11.40 -3.26
C LEU A 93 -2.21 11.22 -1.77
N LEU A 94 -3.15 10.35 -1.42
CA LEU A 94 -3.53 10.09 -0.04
C LEU A 94 -2.74 8.96 0.64
N ALA A 95 -1.69 8.46 0.01
CA ALA A 95 -0.88 7.41 0.60
C ALA A 95 -0.21 7.87 1.90
N ASP A 96 -0.13 6.97 2.86
CA ASP A 96 0.59 7.23 4.11
C ASP A 96 2.11 7.18 3.89
N ILE A 97 2.55 6.30 3.00
CA ILE A 97 3.96 6.13 2.65
C ILE A 97 4.07 5.94 1.15
N LEU A 98 5.02 6.63 0.53
CA LEU A 98 5.32 6.48 -0.88
C LEU A 98 6.75 5.97 -1.03
N LEU A 99 6.92 4.81 -1.66
CA LEU A 99 8.22 4.17 -1.81
C LEU A 99 8.62 4.06 -3.27
N SER A 100 9.91 4.14 -3.53
CA SER A 100 10.44 3.88 -4.86
C SER A 100 10.73 2.39 -5.00
N LYS A 101 10.17 1.76 -6.03
CA LYS A 101 10.39 0.34 -6.27
C LYS A 101 11.85 -0.01 -6.44
N SER A 102 12.61 0.85 -7.09
CA SER A 102 14.03 0.60 -7.38
C SER A 102 14.92 0.80 -6.17
N ASN A 103 14.48 1.56 -5.17
CA ASN A 103 15.30 1.91 -4.01
C ASN A 103 14.84 1.27 -2.71
N CYS A 104 13.89 0.36 -2.79
CA CYS A 104 13.33 -0.27 -1.59
C CYS A 104 13.60 -1.78 -1.63
N THR A 105 14.38 -2.25 -0.68
CA THR A 105 14.62 -3.69 -0.52
C THR A 105 13.44 -4.36 0.15
N SER A 106 13.37 -5.69 0.05
CA SER A 106 12.33 -6.46 0.74
C SER A 106 12.36 -6.23 2.25
N ALA A 107 13.55 -6.15 2.83
CA ALA A 107 13.68 -5.90 4.26
C ALA A 107 13.14 -4.52 4.65
N GLN A 108 13.44 -3.51 3.84
CA GLN A 108 12.92 -2.16 4.07
C GLN A 108 11.41 -2.11 3.94
N LEU A 109 10.86 -2.79 2.95
CA LEU A 109 9.41 -2.85 2.78
C LEU A 109 8.74 -3.49 3.99
N LEU A 110 9.29 -4.59 4.48
CA LEU A 110 8.75 -5.27 5.66
C LEU A 110 8.79 -4.38 6.89
N ASP A 111 9.84 -3.59 7.05
CA ASP A 111 9.91 -2.63 8.15
C ASP A 111 8.85 -1.55 8.03
N HIS A 112 8.62 -1.02 6.85
CA HIS A 112 7.57 -0.03 6.63
C HIS A 112 6.19 -0.59 6.91
N ILE A 113 5.94 -1.83 6.50
CA ILE A 113 4.68 -2.50 6.77
C ILE A 113 4.46 -2.64 8.27
N ARG A 114 5.47 -3.14 8.98
CA ARG A 114 5.37 -3.34 10.41
C ARG A 114 5.11 -2.04 11.14
N MET A 115 5.82 -0.99 10.78
CA MET A 115 5.65 0.32 11.40
C MET A 115 4.27 0.90 11.12
N ALA A 116 3.77 0.75 9.90
CA ALA A 116 2.45 1.25 9.55
C ALA A 116 1.36 0.54 10.33
N LEU A 117 1.49 -0.76 10.53
CA LEU A 117 0.52 -1.54 11.29
C LEU A 117 0.51 -1.16 12.77
N VAL A 118 1.67 -0.85 13.34
CA VAL A 118 1.77 -0.40 14.72
C VAL A 118 1.13 0.98 14.88
N ARG A 119 1.40 1.90 13.96
CA ARG A 119 0.89 3.26 14.01
C ARG A 119 -0.62 3.36 13.85
N LYS A 120 -1.24 2.32 13.35
CA LYS A 120 -2.68 2.31 13.13
C LYS A 120 -3.49 2.68 14.37
N ARG A 121 -2.96 2.43 15.55
CA ARG A 121 -3.71 2.63 16.80
C ARG A 121 -3.69 4.04 17.33
N GLY A 122 -2.75 4.87 16.92
CA GLY A 122 -2.59 6.20 17.48
C GLY A 122 -2.94 7.29 16.47
N PRO A 123 -3.28 8.49 16.97
CA PRO A 123 -3.43 9.63 16.09
C PRO A 123 -2.10 9.92 15.43
N LYS A 124 -2.12 10.13 14.13
CA LYS A 124 -0.92 10.48 13.39
C LYS A 124 -0.89 11.97 13.14
N PRO A 125 0.23 12.63 13.44
CA PRO A 125 0.38 14.01 13.00
C PRO A 125 0.42 14.02 11.46
N ALA A 126 -0.49 14.74 10.85
CA ALA A 126 -0.54 14.83 9.40
C ALA A 126 0.77 15.36 8.83
N VAL A 127 1.41 16.27 9.56
CA VAL A 127 2.68 16.85 9.15
C VAL A 127 3.77 15.79 9.00
N ALA A 128 3.85 14.87 9.95
CA ALA A 128 4.86 13.80 9.91
C ALA A 128 4.66 12.92 8.68
N ASN A 129 3.42 12.59 8.36
CA ASN A 129 3.12 11.77 7.18
C ASN A 129 3.53 12.49 5.90
N LEU A 130 3.27 13.78 5.80
CA LEU A 130 3.67 14.57 4.65
C LEU A 130 5.18 14.60 4.47
N GLN A 131 5.92 14.74 5.56
CA GLN A 131 7.37 14.74 5.50
C GLN A 131 7.91 13.42 4.99
N VAL A 132 7.39 12.30 5.49
CA VAL A 132 7.82 10.98 5.04
C VAL A 132 7.55 10.81 3.55
N VAL A 133 6.36 11.17 3.10
CA VAL A 133 6.01 11.05 1.69
C VAL A 133 6.94 11.87 0.82
N ARG A 134 7.21 13.11 1.21
CA ARG A 134 8.11 13.99 0.46
C ARG A 134 9.51 13.44 0.35
N GLN A 135 10.05 12.93 1.45
CA GLN A 135 11.41 12.38 1.46
C GLN A 135 11.54 11.14 0.59
N LEU A 136 10.53 10.29 0.61
CA LEU A 136 10.57 9.03 -0.14
C LEU A 136 10.18 9.21 -1.61
N ALA A 137 9.32 10.17 -1.91
CA ALA A 137 8.78 10.35 -3.24
C ALA A 137 9.70 11.18 -4.14
N CYS A 138 10.36 12.13 -3.57
CA CYS A 138 11.14 13.11 -4.32
C CYS A 138 12.54 13.23 -3.78
#